data_513eb0713e73955cc7e9cacd51f9a3e9
#
_entry.id   513eb0713e73955cc7e9cacd51f9a3e9
#
_cell.length_a   1.000
_cell.length_b   1.000
_cell.length_c   1.000
_cell.angle_alpha   90.00
_cell.angle_beta   90.00
_cell.angle_gamma   90.00
#
_symmetry.space_group_name_H-M   'P 1'
#
loop_
_entity.id
_entity.type
_entity.pdbx_description
1 polymer ?
#
loop_
_entity_poly.entity_id
_entity_poly.type
_entity_poly.pdbx_seq_one_letter_code
_entity_poly.pdbx_strand_id
1 'polypeptide(L)'
;MRAHDANLTRAILAAIESQPGIRLAILFGSLAAGKERAGSDLDLAVDAGHRLTPGEKVALMNNLAERVGRPVDLVDLHVIGEPLFGQILRHGKRLLGGETCYANLLRRHLFDQADYLPYRTRILAERRRAWIGR
;
A
#
# COMPACT_ATOMS: atom_id res chain seq x y z
N MET A 1 -3.86 13.74 18.16
CA MET A 1 -4.73 12.96 17.23
C MET A 1 -6.14 13.46 17.33
N ARG A 2 -6.77 13.75 16.20
CA ARG A 2 -8.17 14.18 16.17
C ARG A 2 -9.09 13.00 16.53
N ALA A 3 -10.22 13.27 17.17
CA ALA A 3 -11.21 12.24 17.48
C ALA A 3 -11.69 11.50 16.23
N HIS A 4 -11.81 12.21 15.12
CA HIS A 4 -12.17 11.65 13.81
C HIS A 4 -11.14 10.61 13.35
N ASP A 5 -9.86 10.91 13.48
CA ASP A 5 -8.79 9.98 13.08
C ASP A 5 -8.80 8.70 13.94
N ALA A 6 -9.05 8.84 15.23
CA ALA A 6 -9.16 7.70 16.14
C ALA A 6 -10.35 6.79 15.79
N ASN A 7 -11.49 7.39 15.43
CA ASN A 7 -12.67 6.63 15.01
C ASN A 7 -12.46 5.92 13.70
N LEU A 8 -11.82 6.59 12.73
CA LEU A 8 -11.48 6.00 11.44
C LEU A 8 -10.52 4.80 11.61
N THR A 9 -9.48 4.98 12.40
CA THR A 9 -8.52 3.91 12.70
C THR A 9 -9.20 2.72 13.35
N ARG A 10 -10.08 2.94 14.31
CA ARG A 10 -10.84 1.88 14.98
C ARG A 10 -11.72 1.10 14.00
N ALA A 11 -12.41 1.80 13.10
CA ALA A 11 -13.26 1.18 12.10
C ALA A 11 -12.44 0.31 11.14
N ILE A 12 -11.30 0.80 10.71
CA ILE A 12 -10.38 0.05 9.84
C ILE A 12 -9.88 -1.21 10.55
N LEU A 13 -9.41 -1.08 11.77
CA LEU A 13 -8.90 -2.23 12.55
C LEU A 13 -9.97 -3.27 12.82
N ALA A 14 -11.20 -2.84 13.11
CA ALA A 14 -12.32 -3.77 13.29
C ALA A 14 -12.63 -4.57 12.03
N ALA A 15 -12.56 -3.92 10.86
CA ALA A 15 -12.75 -4.59 9.59
C ALA A 15 -11.63 -5.61 9.31
N ILE A 16 -10.40 -5.23 9.60
CA ILE A 16 -9.22 -6.10 9.39
C ILE A 16 -9.27 -7.32 10.30
N GLU A 17 -9.68 -7.14 11.56
CA GLU A 17 -9.81 -8.24 12.51
C GLU A 17 -10.79 -9.32 12.09
N SER A 18 -11.79 -8.96 11.28
CA SER A 18 -12.76 -9.91 10.74
C SER A 18 -12.17 -10.85 9.68
N GLN A 19 -10.98 -10.54 9.17
CA GLN A 19 -10.30 -11.35 8.17
C GLN A 19 -8.95 -11.82 8.71
N PRO A 20 -8.85 -13.08 9.18
CA PRO A 20 -7.60 -13.61 9.73
C PRO A 20 -6.47 -13.57 8.71
N GLY A 21 -5.26 -13.34 9.18
CA GLY A 21 -4.07 -13.37 8.36
C GLY A 21 -3.54 -12.02 7.92
N ILE A 22 -4.30 -10.94 8.07
CA ILE A 22 -3.77 -9.59 7.81
C ILE A 22 -2.79 -9.25 8.93
N ARG A 23 -1.54 -9.09 8.58
CA ARG A 23 -0.46 -8.84 9.55
C ARG A 23 0.12 -7.43 9.48
N LEU A 24 -0.21 -6.67 8.43
CA LEU A 24 0.23 -5.30 8.27
C LEU A 24 -0.83 -4.51 7.53
N ALA A 25 -1.06 -3.27 7.95
CA ALA A 25 -1.97 -2.34 7.28
C ALA A 25 -1.39 -0.94 7.33
N ILE A 26 -1.33 -0.29 6.17
CA ILE A 26 -0.77 1.06 6.02
C ILE A 26 -1.80 1.93 5.32
N LEU A 27 -2.22 3.00 6.00
CA LEU A 27 -3.08 4.02 5.43
C LEU A 27 -2.23 4.97 4.59
N PHE A 28 -2.65 5.25 3.36
CA PHE A 28 -1.92 6.17 2.50
C PHE A 28 -2.90 7.10 1.77
N GLY A 29 -2.39 7.93 0.87
CA GLY A 29 -3.21 8.87 0.13
C GLY A 29 -3.66 10.07 0.97
N SER A 30 -4.78 10.68 0.58
CA SER A 30 -5.25 11.94 1.17
C SER A 30 -5.60 11.82 2.65
N LEU A 31 -6.18 10.70 3.08
CA LEU A 31 -6.53 10.49 4.48
C LEU A 31 -5.29 10.40 5.38
N ALA A 32 -4.24 9.74 4.91
CA ALA A 32 -2.97 9.66 5.67
C ALA A 32 -2.30 11.03 5.77
N ALA A 33 -2.43 11.86 4.74
CA ALA A 33 -1.84 13.20 4.69
C ALA A 33 -2.67 14.26 5.42
N GLY A 34 -3.84 13.91 5.95
CA GLY A 34 -4.73 14.87 6.60
C GLY A 34 -5.41 15.84 5.65
N LYS A 35 -5.44 15.51 4.35
CA LYS A 35 -6.02 16.36 3.29
C LYS A 35 -7.36 15.81 2.83
N GLU A 36 -8.03 15.05 3.65
CA GLU A 36 -9.32 14.49 3.30
C GLU A 36 -10.38 15.56 3.12
N ARG A 37 -11.28 15.29 2.17
CA ARG A 37 -12.53 16.02 2.00
C ARG A 37 -13.68 15.07 2.30
N ALA A 38 -14.88 15.62 2.53
CA ALA A 38 -16.07 14.78 2.63
C ALA A 38 -16.17 13.88 1.39
N GLY A 39 -16.27 12.57 1.60
CA GLY A 39 -16.34 11.61 0.52
C GLY A 39 -15.00 11.18 -0.09
N SER A 40 -13.88 11.59 0.48
CA SER A 40 -12.57 11.08 0.04
C SER A 40 -12.49 9.57 0.17
N ASP A 41 -11.86 8.92 -0.83
CA ASP A 41 -11.65 7.49 -0.82
C ASP A 41 -10.65 7.10 0.29
N LEU A 42 -10.86 5.92 0.86
CA LEU A 42 -9.91 5.32 1.78
C LEU A 42 -8.88 4.53 0.98
N ASP A 43 -7.63 4.93 1.07
CA ASP A 43 -6.51 4.20 0.43
C ASP A 43 -5.78 3.38 1.50
N LEU A 44 -5.89 2.07 1.42
CA LEU A 44 -5.32 1.16 2.41
C LEU A 44 -4.50 0.07 1.73
N ALA A 45 -3.27 -0.12 2.20
CA ALA A 45 -2.39 -1.20 1.77
C ALA A 45 -2.30 -2.25 2.87
N VAL A 46 -2.42 -3.52 2.50
CA VAL A 46 -2.40 -4.63 3.46
C VAL A 46 -1.43 -5.72 3.05
N ASP A 47 -0.88 -6.42 4.03
CA ASP A 47 -0.09 -7.63 3.86
C ASP A 47 -0.76 -8.76 4.61
N ALA A 48 -1.24 -9.76 3.87
CA ALA A 48 -1.90 -10.95 4.42
C ALA A 48 -0.96 -12.15 4.53
N GLY A 49 0.35 -11.96 4.29
CA GLY A 49 1.29 -13.05 4.27
C GLY A 49 1.30 -13.85 2.97
N HIS A 50 0.37 -13.58 2.08
CA HIS A 50 0.23 -14.16 0.76
C HIS A 50 -0.51 -13.18 -0.14
N ARG A 51 -0.48 -13.43 -1.44
CA ARG A 51 -1.27 -12.66 -2.39
C ARG A 51 -2.76 -12.89 -2.10
N LEU A 52 -3.53 -11.82 -1.97
CA LEU A 52 -4.97 -11.91 -1.78
C LEU A 52 -5.64 -12.51 -3.02
N THR A 53 -6.55 -13.46 -2.80
CA THR A 53 -7.45 -13.91 -3.87
C THR A 53 -8.45 -12.80 -4.19
N PRO A 54 -9.04 -12.80 -5.41
CA PRO A 54 -10.09 -11.83 -5.73
C PRO A 54 -11.24 -11.83 -4.72
N GLY A 55 -11.65 -13.00 -4.24
CA GLY A 55 -12.70 -13.13 -3.24
C GLY A 55 -12.33 -12.51 -1.91
N GLU A 56 -11.11 -12.77 -1.43
CA GLU A 56 -10.60 -12.17 -0.20
C GLU A 56 -10.54 -10.65 -0.31
N LYS A 57 -10.07 -10.14 -1.45
CA LYS A 57 -9.95 -8.71 -1.69
C LYS A 57 -11.32 -8.02 -1.67
N VAL A 58 -12.30 -8.59 -2.38
CA VAL A 58 -13.66 -8.04 -2.43
C VAL A 58 -14.32 -8.07 -1.06
N ALA A 59 -14.18 -9.17 -0.33
CA ALA A 59 -14.76 -9.30 1.00
C ALA A 59 -14.19 -8.24 1.97
N LEU A 60 -12.88 -8.03 1.93
CA LEU A 60 -12.23 -7.03 2.78
C LEU A 60 -12.64 -5.61 2.38
N MET A 61 -12.69 -5.31 1.07
CA MET A 61 -13.12 -4.01 0.57
C MET A 61 -14.56 -3.69 1.00
N ASN A 62 -15.46 -4.64 0.88
CA ASN A 62 -16.86 -4.46 1.26
C ASN A 62 -17.00 -4.23 2.78
N ASN A 63 -16.30 -5.00 3.57
CA ASN A 63 -16.31 -4.85 5.02
C ASN A 63 -15.75 -3.49 5.47
N LEU A 64 -14.65 -3.08 4.86
CA LEU A 64 -14.07 -1.75 5.11
C LEU A 64 -15.04 -0.64 4.72
N ALA A 65 -15.59 -0.70 3.50
CA ALA A 65 -16.50 0.33 3.00
C ALA A 65 -17.73 0.48 3.89
N GLU A 66 -18.29 -0.64 4.35
CA GLU A 66 -19.45 -0.65 5.25
C GLU A 66 -19.13 0.02 6.58
N ARG A 67 -17.98 -0.30 7.18
CA ARG A 67 -17.60 0.22 8.50
C ARG A 67 -17.12 1.66 8.45
N VAL A 68 -16.44 2.05 7.37
CA VAL A 68 -15.84 3.39 7.22
C VAL A 68 -16.83 4.37 6.61
N GLY A 69 -17.81 3.88 5.83
CA GLY A 69 -18.82 4.71 5.20
C GLY A 69 -18.30 5.51 4.01
N ARG A 70 -17.26 5.02 3.34
CA ARG A 70 -16.71 5.66 2.14
C ARG A 70 -16.08 4.63 1.21
N PRO A 71 -15.89 4.96 -0.07
CA PRO A 71 -15.24 4.03 -1.01
C PRO A 71 -13.82 3.67 -0.54
N VAL A 72 -13.42 2.44 -0.82
CA VAL A 72 -12.12 1.91 -0.39
C VAL A 72 -11.32 1.47 -1.60
N ASP A 73 -10.09 1.96 -1.70
CA ASP A 73 -9.08 1.48 -2.64
C ASP A 73 -8.10 0.62 -1.85
N LEU A 74 -8.16 -0.68 -2.08
CA LEU A 74 -7.36 -1.66 -1.34
C LEU A 74 -6.19 -2.13 -2.20
N VAL A 75 -4.99 -1.97 -1.66
CA VAL A 75 -3.75 -2.38 -2.31
C VAL A 75 -3.15 -3.58 -1.58
N ASP A 76 -2.80 -4.61 -2.34
CA ASP A 76 -2.12 -5.79 -1.83
C ASP A 76 -0.61 -5.58 -1.90
N LEU A 77 0.05 -5.52 -0.75
CA LEU A 77 1.49 -5.30 -0.66
C LEU A 77 2.34 -6.43 -1.25
N HIS A 78 1.74 -7.60 -1.51
CA HIS A 78 2.41 -8.70 -2.20
C HIS A 78 2.48 -8.54 -3.71
N VAL A 79 1.68 -7.63 -4.27
CA VAL A 79 1.51 -7.51 -5.73
C VAL A 79 2.02 -6.18 -6.28
N ILE A 80 1.94 -5.11 -5.49
CA ILE A 80 2.31 -3.78 -5.99
C ILE A 80 3.79 -3.67 -6.27
N GLY A 81 4.12 -2.88 -7.29
CA GLY A 81 5.50 -2.56 -7.64
C GLY A 81 5.86 -1.11 -7.36
N GLU A 82 7.05 -0.73 -7.80
CA GLU A 82 7.54 0.63 -7.72
C GLU A 82 6.92 1.49 -8.84
N PRO A 83 6.74 2.80 -8.66
CA PRO A 83 7.15 3.58 -7.48
C PRO A 83 6.12 3.63 -6.35
N LEU A 84 4.91 3.08 -6.54
CA LEU A 84 3.83 3.16 -5.56
C LEU A 84 4.23 2.51 -4.23
N PHE A 85 4.89 1.37 -4.28
CA PHE A 85 5.33 0.65 -3.07
C PHE A 85 6.21 1.54 -2.18
N GLY A 86 7.21 2.20 -2.78
CA GLY A 86 8.08 3.10 -2.05
C GLY A 86 7.35 4.32 -1.48
N GLN A 87 6.38 4.86 -2.21
CA GLN A 87 5.57 5.98 -1.73
C GLN A 87 4.74 5.58 -0.51
N ILE A 88 4.14 4.40 -0.52
CA ILE A 88 3.37 3.88 0.61
C ILE A 88 4.26 3.71 1.84
N LEU A 89 5.43 3.12 1.69
CA LEU A 89 6.36 2.93 2.80
C LEU A 89 6.87 4.25 3.37
N ARG A 90 7.10 5.24 2.51
CA ARG A 90 7.67 6.53 2.90
C ARG A 90 6.65 7.47 3.54
N HIS A 91 5.44 7.54 2.99
CA HIS A 91 4.43 8.52 3.36
C HIS A 91 3.21 7.93 4.05
N GLY A 92 3.06 6.61 4.03
CA GLY A 92 1.93 5.94 4.64
C GLY A 92 2.00 5.95 6.16
N LYS A 93 0.85 5.77 6.78
CA LYS A 93 0.71 5.65 8.23
C LYS A 93 0.41 4.20 8.57
N ARG A 94 1.32 3.55 9.29
CA ARG A 94 1.14 2.16 9.71
C ARG A 94 0.11 2.08 10.82
N LEU A 95 -0.99 1.39 10.57
CA LEU A 95 -2.07 1.19 11.53
C LEU A 95 -1.95 -0.14 12.28
N LEU A 96 -1.43 -1.16 11.62
CA LEU A 96 -1.24 -2.50 12.17
C LEU A 96 0.07 -3.05 11.63
N GLY A 97 0.78 -3.82 12.47
CA GLY A 97 1.97 -4.54 12.06
C GLY A 97 3.18 -4.24 12.91
N GLY A 98 3.95 -5.28 13.18
CA GLY A 98 5.18 -5.19 13.97
C GLY A 98 6.38 -4.73 13.16
N GLU A 99 7.46 -4.47 13.87
CA GLU A 99 8.73 -4.01 13.27
C GLU A 99 9.29 -5.01 12.26
N THR A 100 9.18 -6.31 12.54
CA THR A 100 9.71 -7.35 11.67
C THR A 100 9.01 -7.37 10.32
N CYS A 101 7.67 -7.30 10.31
CA CYS A 101 6.90 -7.25 9.07
C CYS A 101 7.24 -6.01 8.26
N TYR A 102 7.34 -4.87 8.91
CA TYR A 102 7.68 -3.61 8.26
C TYR A 102 9.11 -3.64 7.71
N ALA A 103 10.05 -4.16 8.49
CA ALA A 103 11.45 -4.28 8.05
C ALA A 103 11.60 -5.19 6.83
N ASN A 104 10.83 -6.27 6.76
CA ASN A 104 10.83 -7.16 5.59
C ASN A 104 10.32 -6.45 4.33
N LEU A 105 9.31 -5.60 4.47
CA LEU A 105 8.83 -4.78 3.35
C LEU A 105 9.86 -3.75 2.90
N LEU A 106 10.53 -3.10 3.84
CA LEU A 106 11.61 -2.15 3.53
C LEU A 106 12.74 -2.84 2.77
N ARG A 107 13.12 -4.04 3.20
CA ARG A 107 14.14 -4.84 2.52
C ARG A 107 13.73 -5.14 1.09
N ARG A 108 12.50 -5.58 0.88
CA ARG A 108 11.97 -5.86 -0.47
C ARG A 108 12.01 -4.61 -1.34
N HIS A 109 11.61 -3.48 -0.80
CA HIS A 109 11.65 -2.20 -1.52
C HIS A 109 13.07 -1.85 -1.97
N LEU A 110 14.05 -2.00 -1.07
CA LEU A 110 15.45 -1.70 -1.39
C LEU A 110 15.99 -2.64 -2.49
N PHE A 111 15.65 -3.93 -2.44
CA PHE A 111 16.04 -4.88 -3.48
C PHE A 111 15.37 -4.55 -4.82
N ASP A 112 14.09 -4.24 -4.81
CA ASP A 112 13.38 -3.87 -6.02
C ASP A 112 13.97 -2.62 -6.67
N GLN A 113 14.35 -1.62 -5.87
CA GLN A 113 15.03 -0.43 -6.37
C GLN A 113 16.41 -0.76 -6.95
N ALA A 114 17.18 -1.60 -6.27
CA ALA A 114 18.50 -1.98 -6.73
C ALA A 114 18.46 -2.70 -8.08
N ASP A 115 17.46 -3.54 -8.31
CA ASP A 115 17.27 -4.22 -9.59
C ASP A 115 16.69 -3.29 -10.66
N TYR A 116 15.78 -2.41 -10.29
CA TYR A 116 15.07 -1.53 -11.23
C TYR A 116 15.98 -0.47 -11.84
N LEU A 117 16.82 0.19 -11.04
CA LEU A 117 17.67 1.27 -11.51
C LEU A 117 18.71 0.82 -12.55
N PRO A 118 19.47 -0.26 -12.34
CA PRO A 118 20.39 -0.75 -13.37
C PRO A 118 19.70 -1.15 -14.66
N TYR A 119 18.56 -1.79 -14.57
CA TYR A 119 17.77 -2.20 -15.74
C TYR A 119 17.31 -0.98 -16.55
N ARG A 120 16.77 0.03 -15.87
CA ARG A 120 16.34 1.28 -16.51
C ARG A 120 17.50 1.99 -17.20
N THR A 121 18.62 2.09 -16.52
CA THR A 121 19.83 2.72 -17.08
C THR A 121 20.30 1.97 -18.32
N ARG A 122 20.29 0.65 -18.29
CA ARG A 122 20.67 -0.18 -19.45
C ARG A 122 19.76 0.04 -20.64
N ILE A 123 18.44 0.05 -20.43
CA ILE A 123 17.47 0.29 -21.50
C ILE A 123 17.68 1.67 -22.14
N LEU A 124 17.87 2.71 -21.34
CA LEU A 124 18.11 4.05 -21.83
C LEU A 124 19.41 4.13 -22.63
N ALA A 125 20.46 3.46 -22.17
CA ALA A 125 21.73 3.40 -22.88
C ALA A 125 21.59 2.68 -24.23
N GLU A 126 20.85 1.58 -24.30
CA GLU A 126 20.59 0.85 -25.54
C GLU A 126 19.80 1.69 -26.53
N ARG A 127 18.77 2.39 -26.08
CA ARG A 127 18.00 3.30 -26.92
C ARG A 127 18.84 4.43 -27.47
N ARG A 128 19.71 5.00 -26.64
CA ARG A 128 20.62 6.05 -27.04
C ARG A 128 21.59 5.57 -28.10
N ARG A 129 22.16 4.37 -27.96
CA ARG A 129 23.03 3.78 -28.97
C ARG A 129 22.33 3.53 -30.30
N ALA A 130 21.09 3.04 -30.26
CA ALA A 130 20.28 2.85 -31.45
C ALA A 130 20.04 4.16 -32.20
N TRP A 131 19.95 5.30 -31.50
CA TRP A 131 19.75 6.62 -32.06
C TRP A 131 21.01 7.24 -32.67
N ILE A 132 22.14 7.04 -32.04
CA ILE A 132 23.39 7.75 -32.33
C ILE A 132 24.37 6.89 -33.12
N GLY A 133 24.30 5.57 -32.95
CA GLY A 133 25.25 4.61 -33.51
C GLY A 133 25.05 4.21 -34.96
N ARG A 134 24.41 5.04 -35.75
CA ARG A 134 24.23 4.79 -37.19
C ARG A 134 25.17 5.62 -38.01
#